data_36cc4148c59a78e1db23ff26bfe82942
#
_entry.id   36cc4148c59a78e1db23ff26bfe82942
#
_cell.length_a   1.000
_cell.length_b   1.000
_cell.length_c   1.000
_cell.angle_alpha   90.00
_cell.angle_beta   90.00
_cell.angle_gamma   90.00
#
_symmetry.space_group_name_H-M   'P 1'
#
loop_
_entity.id
_entity.type
_entity.pdbx_description
1 polymer ?
#
loop_
_entity_poly.entity_id
_entity_poly.type
_entity_poly.pdbx_seq_one_letter_code
_entity_poly.pdbx_strand_id
1 'polypeptide(L)'
;GSEMCIRDSDKSPGIISPDFEKMDLHLPKRAVFAFLGEKRIERFVLARGGEKAGTFVSLTKDFPLWMIKADKEELCILQAPAGASAAVLLLERLYAYGVEKVVALGCCGALEKLAENVFFVVRKALRDEGTSYHYLPPARFVILDESAADIVEGVLRENHVSCESCATWSTDGFFRETKEKVKARRAEGCRVVDMECAALAACAAYRGKVFAQILFTADTLHDLSHEQRAWGKESRDKALLMGVKAAERL
;
A
#
# COMPACT_ATOMS: atom_id res chain seq x y z
N GLY A 1 -20.49 3.01 -24.74
CA GLY A 1 -19.73 3.22 -23.49
C GLY A 1 -20.18 2.35 -22.33
N SER A 2 -21.42 1.84 -22.33
CA SER A 2 -21.97 1.09 -21.18
C SER A 2 -21.53 -0.38 -21.13
N GLU A 3 -21.33 -1.05 -22.25
CA GLU A 3 -20.99 -2.48 -22.29
C GLU A 3 -19.58 -2.80 -21.79
N MET A 4 -18.60 -1.92 -22.03
CA MET A 4 -17.23 -2.10 -21.53
C MET A 4 -17.21 -2.04 -19.99
N CYS A 5 -17.94 -1.10 -19.38
CA CYS A 5 -18.01 -0.94 -17.93
C CYS A 5 -18.69 -2.13 -17.21
N ILE A 6 -19.62 -2.83 -17.87
CA ILE A 6 -20.30 -3.98 -17.28
C ILE A 6 -19.39 -5.21 -17.23
N ARG A 7 -18.53 -5.39 -18.24
CA ARG A 7 -17.55 -6.49 -18.27
C ARG A 7 -16.41 -6.29 -17.27
N ASP A 8 -16.02 -5.04 -17.01
CA ASP A 8 -14.97 -4.71 -16.07
C ASP A 8 -15.39 -4.93 -14.59
N SER A 9 -16.67 -5.06 -14.30
CA SER A 9 -17.22 -5.32 -12.95
C SER A 9 -17.72 -6.74 -12.75
N ASP A 10 -17.30 -7.70 -13.58
CA ASP A 10 -17.64 -9.11 -13.43
C ASP A 10 -17.16 -9.66 -12.08
N LYS A 11 -18.09 -10.24 -11.30
CA LYS A 11 -17.82 -10.81 -9.98
C LYS A 11 -17.55 -12.31 -9.99
N SER A 12 -17.52 -12.93 -11.16
CA SER A 12 -17.21 -14.36 -11.28
C SER A 12 -15.76 -14.63 -10.83
N PRO A 13 -15.48 -15.84 -10.33
CA PRO A 13 -14.13 -16.19 -9.93
C PRO A 13 -13.18 -16.19 -11.14
N GLY A 14 -11.96 -15.68 -10.95
CA GLY A 14 -10.93 -15.76 -11.97
C GLY A 14 -10.56 -17.21 -12.32
N ILE A 15 -10.20 -17.46 -13.56
CA ILE A 15 -9.75 -18.78 -14.03
C ILE A 15 -8.43 -19.17 -13.36
N ILE A 16 -7.56 -18.19 -13.13
CA ILE A 16 -6.30 -18.39 -12.42
C ILE A 16 -6.50 -18.00 -10.96
N SER A 17 -6.31 -18.97 -10.06
CA SER A 17 -6.36 -18.73 -8.61
C SER A 17 -5.04 -18.15 -8.11
N PRO A 18 -5.04 -17.20 -7.15
CA PRO A 18 -3.80 -16.65 -6.59
C PRO A 18 -2.91 -17.69 -5.86
N ASP A 19 -3.47 -18.81 -5.46
CA ASP A 19 -2.78 -19.97 -4.85
C ASP A 19 -2.47 -21.09 -5.86
N PHE A 20 -2.42 -20.81 -7.16
CA PHE A 20 -2.24 -21.81 -8.21
C PHE A 20 -0.97 -22.68 -8.04
N GLU A 21 0.06 -22.18 -7.36
CA GLU A 21 1.28 -22.91 -7.04
C GLU A 21 1.07 -23.93 -5.92
N LYS A 22 -0.05 -23.89 -5.19
CA LYS A 22 -0.41 -24.81 -4.08
C LYS A 22 0.75 -25.00 -3.08
N MET A 23 1.37 -23.90 -2.67
CA MET A 23 2.44 -23.93 -1.68
C MET A 23 1.88 -24.45 -0.34
N ASP A 24 2.66 -25.28 0.36
CA ASP A 24 2.38 -25.62 1.76
C ASP A 24 2.76 -24.43 2.66
N LEU A 25 1.91 -23.44 2.66
CA LEU A 25 2.13 -22.15 3.31
C LEU A 25 0.86 -21.66 3.99
N HIS A 26 0.95 -21.38 5.28
CA HIS A 26 -0.11 -20.74 6.05
C HIS A 26 0.43 -19.45 6.66
N LEU A 27 -0.05 -18.32 6.18
CA LEU A 27 0.34 -17.01 6.69
C LEU A 27 -0.56 -16.58 7.85
N PRO A 28 -0.05 -15.79 8.79
CA PRO A 28 -0.86 -15.18 9.84
C PRO A 28 -1.89 -14.25 9.24
N LYS A 29 -2.94 -13.96 10.00
CA LYS A 29 -4.06 -13.13 9.55
C LYS A 29 -3.67 -11.69 9.22
N ARG A 30 -2.53 -11.22 9.71
CA ARG A 30 -2.08 -9.85 9.58
C ARG A 30 -0.76 -9.76 8.84
N ALA A 31 -0.65 -8.77 7.97
CA ALA A 31 0.59 -8.54 7.22
C ALA A 31 0.94 -7.05 7.13
N VAL A 32 2.24 -6.80 7.01
CA VAL A 32 2.80 -5.51 6.59
C VAL A 32 3.29 -5.64 5.15
N PHE A 33 2.76 -4.79 4.27
CA PHE A 33 3.11 -4.75 2.86
C PHE A 33 3.93 -3.49 2.59
N ALA A 34 5.26 -3.64 2.47
CA ALA A 34 6.19 -2.54 2.58
C ALA A 34 6.84 -2.17 1.23
N PHE A 35 6.57 -0.95 0.74
CA PHE A 35 7.27 -0.36 -0.41
C PHE A 35 8.65 0.18 0.02
N LEU A 36 9.49 -0.75 0.50
CA LEU A 36 10.84 -0.49 1.00
C LEU A 36 11.82 -1.49 0.40
N GLY A 37 13.12 -1.15 0.45
CA GLY A 37 14.16 -2.05 -0.05
C GLY A 37 14.23 -3.36 0.75
N GLU A 38 14.36 -4.49 0.05
CA GLU A 38 14.38 -5.85 0.60
C GLU A 38 15.37 -6.02 1.74
N LYS A 39 16.63 -5.57 1.57
CA LYS A 39 17.68 -5.65 2.61
C LYS A 39 17.31 -4.88 3.89
N ARG A 40 16.47 -3.85 3.79
CA ARG A 40 15.98 -3.11 4.95
C ARG A 40 14.97 -3.94 5.74
N ILE A 41 14.03 -4.55 5.04
CA ILE A 41 13.02 -5.44 5.62
C ILE A 41 13.71 -6.63 6.30
N GLU A 42 14.61 -7.31 5.59
CA GLU A 42 15.40 -8.42 6.12
C GLU A 42 16.12 -8.05 7.41
N ARG A 43 16.89 -6.96 7.40
CA ARG A 43 17.61 -6.49 8.59
C ARG A 43 16.65 -6.16 9.75
N PHE A 44 15.52 -5.53 9.47
CA PHE A 44 14.51 -5.19 10.47
C PHE A 44 13.92 -6.45 11.12
N VAL A 45 13.62 -7.46 10.32
CA VAL A 45 13.06 -8.75 10.76
C VAL A 45 14.07 -9.52 11.58
N LEU A 46 15.28 -9.73 11.06
CA LEU A 46 16.32 -10.51 11.75
C LEU A 46 16.74 -9.86 13.08
N ALA A 47 16.80 -8.54 13.16
CA ALA A 47 17.07 -7.82 14.41
C ALA A 47 15.97 -8.03 15.49
N ARG A 48 14.80 -8.56 15.11
CA ARG A 48 13.68 -8.89 16.02
C ARG A 48 13.46 -10.37 16.19
N GLY A 49 14.44 -11.19 15.83
CA GLY A 49 14.36 -12.65 15.96
C GLY A 49 13.36 -13.30 14.99
N GLY A 50 12.97 -12.58 13.94
CA GLY A 50 12.11 -13.14 12.90
C GLY A 50 12.89 -13.98 11.89
N GLU A 51 12.17 -14.68 11.05
CA GLU A 51 12.73 -15.64 10.09
C GLU A 51 12.04 -15.56 8.73
N LYS A 52 12.66 -16.18 7.73
CA LYS A 52 12.08 -16.34 6.40
C LYS A 52 11.15 -17.56 6.39
N ALA A 53 9.85 -17.32 6.10
CA ALA A 53 8.84 -18.39 6.03
C ALA A 53 8.67 -19.00 4.65
N GLY A 54 9.07 -18.28 3.60
CA GLY A 54 8.90 -18.74 2.23
C GLY A 54 9.32 -17.68 1.21
N THR A 55 8.90 -17.87 -0.03
CA THR A 55 9.18 -16.92 -1.11
C THR A 55 8.05 -16.98 -2.12
N PHE A 56 7.48 -15.84 -2.47
CA PHE A 56 6.66 -15.74 -3.67
C PHE A 56 7.56 -15.51 -4.88
N VAL A 57 7.59 -16.50 -5.77
CA VAL A 57 8.35 -16.42 -7.02
C VAL A 57 7.52 -15.66 -8.07
N SER A 58 8.13 -14.76 -8.80
CA SER A 58 7.57 -14.14 -10.00
C SER A 58 8.54 -14.27 -11.16
N LEU A 59 8.08 -13.92 -12.38
CA LEU A 59 8.94 -13.99 -13.56
C LEU A 59 10.20 -13.12 -13.48
N THR A 60 10.16 -12.05 -12.72
CA THR A 60 11.22 -11.03 -12.73
C THR A 60 11.92 -10.87 -11.40
N LYS A 61 11.32 -11.34 -10.32
CA LYS A 61 11.88 -11.21 -8.97
C LYS A 61 11.24 -12.20 -8.01
N ASP A 62 12.04 -12.67 -7.07
CA ASP A 62 11.60 -13.41 -5.90
C ASP A 62 11.29 -12.45 -4.75
N PHE A 63 10.20 -12.71 -4.03
CA PHE A 63 9.75 -11.91 -2.89
C PHE A 63 9.77 -12.75 -1.62
N PRO A 64 10.81 -12.62 -0.77
CA PRO A 64 10.88 -13.32 0.50
C PRO A 64 9.73 -12.94 1.42
N LEU A 65 9.08 -13.94 2.01
CA LEU A 65 8.08 -13.80 3.05
C LEU A 65 8.77 -13.90 4.40
N TRP A 66 8.61 -12.88 5.21
CA TRP A 66 9.22 -12.79 6.53
C TRP A 66 8.16 -12.90 7.62
N MET A 67 8.50 -13.63 8.68
CA MET A 67 7.66 -13.78 9.87
C MET A 67 8.34 -13.12 11.06
N ILE A 68 7.57 -12.40 11.85
CA ILE A 68 8.01 -11.90 13.16
C ILE A 68 6.97 -12.23 14.23
N LYS A 69 7.44 -12.49 15.43
CA LYS A 69 6.60 -12.42 16.62
C LYS A 69 6.57 -10.98 17.09
N ALA A 70 5.42 -10.36 16.99
CA ALA A 70 5.15 -9.09 17.62
C ALA A 70 4.58 -9.35 19.02
N ASP A 71 4.33 -8.31 19.82
CA ASP A 71 3.99 -8.48 21.24
C ASP A 71 2.83 -9.44 21.52
N LYS A 72 1.87 -9.54 20.63
CA LYS A 72 0.64 -10.32 20.80
C LYS A 72 0.41 -11.41 19.77
N GLU A 73 0.91 -11.24 18.57
CA GLU A 73 0.61 -12.13 17.43
C GLU A 73 1.80 -12.27 16.48
N GLU A 74 1.74 -13.28 15.61
CA GLU A 74 2.65 -13.39 14.49
C GLU A 74 2.17 -12.51 13.35
N LEU A 75 3.13 -11.89 12.65
CA LEU A 75 2.90 -11.05 11.49
C LEU A 75 3.75 -11.52 10.31
N CYS A 76 3.17 -11.44 9.12
CA CYS A 76 3.92 -11.57 7.88
C CYS A 76 4.38 -10.19 7.41
N ILE A 77 5.62 -10.10 6.95
CA ILE A 77 6.13 -8.88 6.28
C ILE A 77 6.60 -9.27 4.88
N LEU A 78 6.14 -8.53 3.89
CA LEU A 78 6.50 -8.72 2.50
C LEU A 78 6.91 -7.39 1.86
N GLN A 79 7.98 -7.42 1.04
CA GLN A 79 8.28 -6.29 0.17
C GLN A 79 7.19 -6.14 -0.88
N ALA A 80 6.64 -4.93 -1.00
CA ALA A 80 5.74 -4.56 -2.08
C ALA A 80 6.54 -4.10 -3.31
N PRO A 81 6.23 -4.60 -4.51
CA PRO A 81 6.78 -4.06 -5.75
C PRO A 81 6.11 -2.73 -6.11
N ALA A 82 6.85 -1.84 -6.76
CA ALA A 82 6.28 -0.62 -7.31
C ALA A 82 5.35 -0.92 -8.50
N GLY A 83 4.25 -0.18 -8.56
CA GLY A 83 3.23 -0.27 -9.61
C GLY A 83 2.02 -1.12 -9.23
N ALA A 84 0.84 -0.59 -9.53
CA ALA A 84 -0.45 -1.12 -9.09
C ALA A 84 -0.66 -2.60 -9.43
N SER A 85 -0.43 -3.01 -10.66
CA SER A 85 -0.66 -4.40 -11.11
C SER A 85 0.28 -5.39 -10.43
N ALA A 86 1.55 -5.06 -10.27
CA ALA A 86 2.53 -5.92 -9.62
C ALA A 86 2.26 -6.04 -8.11
N ALA A 87 1.90 -4.93 -7.46
CA ALA A 87 1.57 -4.92 -6.04
C ALA A 87 0.30 -5.75 -5.75
N VAL A 88 -0.74 -5.60 -6.57
CA VAL A 88 -1.98 -6.36 -6.40
C VAL A 88 -1.77 -7.86 -6.62
N LEU A 89 -0.93 -8.27 -7.56
CA LEU A 89 -0.55 -9.68 -7.74
C LEU A 89 -0.07 -10.34 -6.43
N LEU A 90 0.80 -9.65 -5.69
CA LEU A 90 1.31 -10.16 -4.42
C LEU A 90 0.30 -10.03 -3.27
N LEU A 91 -0.51 -8.97 -3.26
CA LEU A 91 -1.57 -8.81 -2.28
C LEU A 91 -2.61 -9.93 -2.37
N GLU A 92 -3.01 -10.31 -3.59
CA GLU A 92 -3.90 -11.44 -3.85
C GLU A 92 -3.34 -12.75 -3.30
N ARG A 93 -2.03 -12.99 -3.49
CA ARG A 93 -1.35 -14.18 -2.93
C ARG A 93 -1.34 -14.15 -1.42
N LEU A 94 -1.05 -13.00 -0.77
CA LEU A 94 -1.15 -12.88 0.68
C LEU A 94 -2.53 -13.29 1.19
N TYR A 95 -3.60 -12.80 0.55
CA TYR A 95 -4.97 -13.15 0.92
C TYR A 95 -5.30 -14.63 0.71
N ALA A 96 -4.84 -15.22 -0.40
CA ALA A 96 -5.05 -16.63 -0.70
C ALA A 96 -4.37 -17.57 0.30
N TYR A 97 -3.23 -17.15 0.87
CA TYR A 97 -2.49 -17.93 1.87
C TYR A 97 -2.84 -17.57 3.33
N GLY A 98 -3.93 -16.84 3.58
CA GLY A 98 -4.50 -16.71 4.93
C GLY A 98 -4.52 -15.31 5.52
N VAL A 99 -3.88 -14.32 4.89
CA VAL A 99 -3.90 -12.93 5.37
C VAL A 99 -5.33 -12.35 5.23
N GLU A 100 -5.78 -11.65 6.26
CA GLU A 100 -7.09 -11.00 6.30
C GLU A 100 -6.99 -9.48 6.42
N LYS A 101 -5.90 -8.98 7.01
CA LYS A 101 -5.69 -7.56 7.32
C LYS A 101 -4.29 -7.13 6.91
N VAL A 102 -4.20 -6.03 6.19
CA VAL A 102 -2.93 -5.53 5.65
C VAL A 102 -2.74 -4.05 5.99
N VAL A 103 -1.59 -3.73 6.54
CA VAL A 103 -1.08 -2.35 6.58
C VAL A 103 -0.01 -2.21 5.51
N ALA A 104 -0.31 -1.44 4.48
CA ALA A 104 0.70 -1.05 3.50
C ALA A 104 1.42 0.23 3.94
N LEU A 105 2.69 0.36 3.56
CA LEU A 105 3.47 1.56 3.85
C LEU A 105 4.48 1.87 2.74
N GLY A 106 4.65 3.16 2.46
CA GLY A 106 5.56 3.60 1.41
C GLY A 106 5.75 5.11 1.38
N CYS A 107 6.60 5.56 0.47
CA CYS A 107 6.77 6.98 0.20
C CYS A 107 5.73 7.50 -0.79
N CYS A 108 5.54 8.82 -0.80
CA CYS A 108 4.68 9.53 -1.74
C CYS A 108 5.29 10.86 -2.14
N GLY A 109 4.91 11.36 -3.31
CA GLY A 109 5.20 12.71 -3.75
C GLY A 109 4.24 13.72 -3.12
N ALA A 110 4.75 14.85 -2.64
CA ALA A 110 3.94 15.92 -2.08
C ALA A 110 3.37 16.79 -3.21
N LEU A 111 2.05 16.96 -3.24
CA LEU A 111 1.37 17.87 -4.18
C LEU A 111 1.22 19.29 -3.60
N GLU A 112 1.27 19.44 -2.29
CA GLU A 112 1.20 20.70 -1.56
C GLU A 112 2.58 21.07 -1.00
N LYS A 113 2.70 22.28 -0.44
CA LYS A 113 3.92 22.71 0.25
C LYS A 113 4.04 21.98 1.60
N LEU A 114 4.60 20.79 1.56
CA LEU A 114 4.84 19.92 2.71
C LEU A 114 6.35 19.72 2.92
N ALA A 115 6.77 19.57 4.16
CA ALA A 115 8.12 19.12 4.45
C ALA A 115 8.32 17.67 3.97
N GLU A 116 9.56 17.24 3.83
CA GLU A 116 9.90 15.82 3.67
C GLU A 116 9.67 15.08 5.00
N ASN A 117 9.38 13.79 4.93
CA ASN A 117 9.16 12.93 6.09
C ASN A 117 7.89 13.22 6.92
N VAL A 118 6.89 13.88 6.32
CA VAL A 118 5.55 14.02 6.92
C VAL A 118 4.76 12.74 6.70
N PHE A 119 4.17 12.20 7.77
CA PHE A 119 3.36 10.99 7.71
C PHE A 119 1.89 11.29 7.42
N PHE A 120 1.30 10.41 6.61
CA PHE A 120 -0.11 10.43 6.27
C PHE A 120 -0.76 9.07 6.48
N VAL A 121 -2.02 9.10 6.94
CA VAL A 121 -2.94 7.96 6.89
C VAL A 121 -3.93 8.21 5.76
N VAL A 122 -3.99 7.32 4.79
CA VAL A 122 -4.85 7.51 3.62
C VAL A 122 -6.30 7.16 3.97
N ARG A 123 -7.24 8.06 3.66
CA ARG A 123 -8.68 7.84 3.80
C ARG A 123 -9.36 7.51 2.50
N LYS A 124 -8.87 8.06 1.40
CA LYS A 124 -9.37 7.76 0.04
C LYS A 124 -8.25 7.89 -0.98
N ALA A 125 -8.35 7.12 -2.05
CA ALA A 125 -7.40 7.13 -3.14
C ALA A 125 -8.09 7.44 -4.47
N LEU A 126 -7.58 8.44 -5.19
CA LEU A 126 -8.05 8.80 -6.52
C LEU A 126 -7.51 7.78 -7.52
N ARG A 127 -8.40 7.25 -8.36
CA ARG A 127 -8.11 6.21 -9.34
C ARG A 127 -7.65 6.82 -10.67
N ASP A 128 -6.33 6.88 -10.88
CA ASP A 128 -5.70 7.29 -12.16
C ASP A 128 -4.68 6.21 -12.61
N GLU A 129 -4.96 4.97 -12.23
CA GLU A 129 -4.29 3.73 -12.58
C GLU A 129 -5.32 2.74 -13.17
N GLY A 130 -4.86 1.68 -13.84
CA GLY A 130 -5.74 0.74 -14.54
C GLY A 130 -6.27 -0.41 -13.68
N THR A 131 -5.53 -0.83 -12.66
CA THR A 131 -5.74 -2.09 -11.95
C THR A 131 -7.01 -2.11 -11.10
N SER A 132 -7.33 -1.01 -10.41
CA SER A 132 -8.51 -0.93 -9.53
C SER A 132 -9.83 -1.17 -10.25
N TYR A 133 -9.89 -0.91 -11.56
CA TYR A 133 -11.10 -1.10 -12.38
C TYR A 133 -11.42 -2.57 -12.65
N HIS A 134 -10.47 -3.49 -12.43
CA HIS A 134 -10.72 -4.94 -12.46
C HIS A 134 -11.38 -5.47 -11.18
N TYR A 135 -11.42 -4.68 -10.11
CA TYR A 135 -11.94 -5.07 -8.79
C TYR A 135 -13.24 -4.35 -8.42
N LEU A 136 -13.35 -3.07 -8.73
CA LEU A 136 -14.51 -2.26 -8.37
C LEU A 136 -15.08 -1.51 -9.58
N PRO A 137 -16.39 -1.31 -9.62
CA PRO A 137 -17.03 -0.50 -10.66
C PRO A 137 -16.38 0.88 -10.81
N PRO A 138 -16.52 1.54 -11.97
CA PRO A 138 -15.98 2.87 -12.20
C PRO A 138 -16.45 3.87 -11.14
N ALA A 139 -15.51 4.48 -10.47
CA ALA A 139 -15.70 5.59 -9.54
C ALA A 139 -14.46 6.45 -9.52
N ARG A 140 -14.56 7.69 -9.07
CA ARG A 140 -13.41 8.59 -9.04
C ARG A 140 -12.41 8.23 -7.94
N PHE A 141 -12.93 7.76 -6.81
CA PHE A 141 -12.14 7.39 -5.64
C PHE A 141 -12.49 5.98 -5.16
N VAL A 142 -11.53 5.34 -4.51
CA VAL A 142 -11.77 4.24 -3.58
C VAL A 142 -11.67 4.81 -2.17
N ILE A 143 -12.64 4.48 -1.33
CA ILE A 143 -12.64 4.83 0.09
C ILE A 143 -11.99 3.67 0.85
N LEU A 144 -11.02 3.96 1.70
CA LEU A 144 -10.39 2.97 2.55
C LEU A 144 -11.27 2.68 3.78
N ASP A 145 -10.97 1.57 4.47
CA ASP A 145 -11.64 1.22 5.72
C ASP A 145 -11.35 2.28 6.80
N GLU A 146 -12.40 3.01 7.22
CA GLU A 146 -12.28 4.09 8.20
C GLU A 146 -11.82 3.59 9.56
N SER A 147 -12.34 2.46 10.02
CA SER A 147 -11.94 1.86 11.31
C SER A 147 -10.47 1.47 11.31
N ALA A 148 -10.00 0.86 10.24
CA ALA A 148 -8.59 0.51 10.09
C ALA A 148 -7.71 1.76 10.04
N ALA A 149 -8.12 2.79 9.31
CA ALA A 149 -7.40 4.05 9.24
C ALA A 149 -7.35 4.77 10.61
N ASP A 150 -8.42 4.74 11.40
CA ASP A 150 -8.46 5.30 12.76
C ASP A 150 -7.51 4.55 13.71
N ILE A 151 -7.46 3.22 13.62
CA ILE A 151 -6.51 2.40 14.40
C ILE A 151 -5.07 2.78 14.04
N VAL A 152 -4.75 2.88 12.75
CA VAL A 152 -3.41 3.28 12.29
C VAL A 152 -3.04 4.68 12.79
N GLU A 153 -3.94 5.64 12.67
CA GLU A 153 -3.74 7.01 13.15
C GLU A 153 -3.53 7.05 14.67
N GLY A 154 -4.30 6.29 15.43
CA GLY A 154 -4.13 6.12 16.88
C GLY A 154 -2.75 5.58 17.25
N VAL A 155 -2.28 4.53 16.54
CA VAL A 155 -0.95 3.96 16.76
C VAL A 155 0.17 4.98 16.48
N LEU A 156 0.08 5.73 15.39
CA LEU A 156 1.06 6.77 15.07
C LEU A 156 1.12 7.82 16.20
N ARG A 157 -0.02 8.34 16.63
CA ARG A 157 -0.12 9.34 17.70
C ARG A 157 0.42 8.84 19.03
N GLU A 158 0.08 7.63 19.45
CA GLU A 158 0.56 7.02 20.70
C GLU A 158 2.09 6.80 20.71
N ASN A 159 2.69 6.65 19.52
CA ASN A 159 4.14 6.55 19.38
C ASN A 159 4.81 7.90 19.05
N HIS A 160 4.11 9.01 19.29
CA HIS A 160 4.60 10.38 19.07
C HIS A 160 5.03 10.64 17.61
N VAL A 161 4.39 9.97 16.65
CA VAL A 161 4.56 10.22 15.22
C VAL A 161 3.43 11.13 14.78
N SER A 162 3.74 12.40 14.49
CA SER A 162 2.78 13.32 13.91
C SER A 162 2.33 12.82 12.55
N CYS A 163 1.02 12.73 12.34
CA CYS A 163 0.44 12.30 11.07
C CYS A 163 -0.83 13.10 10.78
N GLU A 164 -1.19 13.15 9.52
CA GLU A 164 -2.41 13.77 9.02
C GLU A 164 -3.19 12.77 8.16
N SER A 165 -4.49 12.93 8.06
CA SER A 165 -5.32 12.20 7.11
C SER A 165 -5.23 12.83 5.72
N CYS A 166 -5.26 12.02 4.65
CA CYS A 166 -5.22 12.56 3.29
C CYS A 166 -6.06 11.77 2.28
N ALA A 167 -6.32 12.43 1.14
CA ALA A 167 -6.58 11.77 -0.13
C ALA A 167 -5.26 11.68 -0.90
N THR A 168 -4.95 10.50 -1.44
CA THR A 168 -3.83 10.30 -2.35
C THR A 168 -4.31 10.21 -3.81
N TRP A 169 -3.46 10.55 -4.74
CA TRP A 169 -3.64 10.29 -6.17
C TRP A 169 -2.80 9.09 -6.57
N SER A 170 -3.43 7.96 -6.91
CA SER A 170 -2.72 6.77 -7.40
C SER A 170 -2.64 6.80 -8.92
N THR A 171 -1.41 6.77 -9.47
CA THR A 171 -1.16 6.86 -10.91
C THR A 171 -0.19 5.79 -11.41
N ASP A 172 -0.44 5.22 -12.60
CA ASP A 172 0.51 4.34 -13.30
C ASP A 172 1.61 5.11 -14.03
N GLY A 173 1.45 6.42 -14.16
CA GLY A 173 2.27 7.24 -15.03
C GLY A 173 3.18 8.23 -14.30
N PHE A 174 4.16 7.75 -13.54
CA PHE A 174 5.11 8.61 -12.80
C PHE A 174 5.67 9.75 -13.66
N PHE A 175 6.16 9.47 -14.86
CA PHE A 175 6.67 10.49 -15.78
C PHE A 175 5.58 11.25 -16.55
N ARG A 176 4.31 11.01 -16.23
CA ARG A 176 3.13 11.69 -16.78
C ARG A 176 2.38 12.54 -15.77
N GLU A 177 2.97 12.83 -14.65
CA GLU A 177 2.51 13.78 -13.63
C GLU A 177 2.72 15.22 -14.14
N THR A 178 1.91 15.62 -15.12
CA THR A 178 2.01 16.93 -15.78
C THR A 178 1.51 18.05 -14.86
N LYS A 179 1.92 19.29 -15.13
CA LYS A 179 1.48 20.47 -14.37
C LYS A 179 -0.05 20.57 -14.28
N GLU A 180 -0.74 20.30 -15.37
CA GLU A 180 -2.20 20.36 -15.41
C GLU A 180 -2.85 19.21 -14.61
N LYS A 181 -2.29 18.01 -14.64
CA LYS A 181 -2.73 16.91 -13.77
C LYS A 181 -2.54 17.28 -12.30
N VAL A 182 -1.36 17.75 -11.91
CA VAL A 182 -1.10 18.15 -10.51
C VAL A 182 -2.11 19.19 -10.03
N LYS A 183 -2.39 20.24 -10.82
CA LYS A 183 -3.42 21.23 -10.50
C LYS A 183 -4.81 20.60 -10.34
N ALA A 184 -5.21 19.73 -11.29
CA ALA A 184 -6.49 19.05 -11.25
C ALA A 184 -6.63 18.14 -10.01
N ARG A 185 -5.60 17.35 -9.68
CA ARG A 185 -5.62 16.44 -8.52
C ARG A 185 -5.67 17.21 -7.20
N ARG A 186 -4.99 18.35 -7.11
CA ARG A 186 -5.13 19.28 -5.97
C ARG A 186 -6.56 19.79 -5.84
N ALA A 187 -7.17 20.22 -6.95
CA ALA A 187 -8.56 20.71 -6.97
C ALA A 187 -9.57 19.62 -6.55
N GLU A 188 -9.24 18.33 -6.78
CA GLU A 188 -10.00 17.17 -6.31
C GLU A 188 -9.70 16.80 -4.84
N GLY A 189 -8.81 17.52 -4.18
CA GLY A 189 -8.46 17.35 -2.76
C GLY A 189 -7.33 16.37 -2.48
N CYS A 190 -6.59 15.92 -3.50
CA CYS A 190 -5.40 15.09 -3.28
C CYS A 190 -4.24 15.94 -2.75
N ARG A 191 -3.61 15.48 -1.68
CA ARG A 191 -2.47 16.14 -1.03
C ARG A 191 -1.14 15.53 -1.42
N VAL A 192 -1.16 14.25 -1.78
CA VAL A 192 0.01 13.45 -2.14
C VAL A 192 -0.29 12.58 -3.36
N VAL A 193 0.74 12.04 -3.99
CA VAL A 193 0.67 11.10 -5.11
C VAL A 193 1.44 9.84 -4.78
N ASP A 194 0.87 8.69 -5.12
CA ASP A 194 1.45 7.35 -5.05
C ASP A 194 1.16 6.58 -6.34
N MET A 195 1.48 5.30 -6.38
CA MET A 195 1.26 4.49 -7.58
C MET A 195 0.34 3.27 -7.33
N GLU A 196 -0.09 2.96 -6.09
CA GLU A 196 -0.69 1.66 -5.78
C GLU A 196 -1.95 1.71 -4.90
N CYS A 197 -2.10 2.71 -4.05
CA CYS A 197 -3.10 2.71 -2.98
C CYS A 197 -4.53 2.44 -3.48
N ALA A 198 -4.96 3.05 -4.59
CA ALA A 198 -6.29 2.84 -5.14
C ALA A 198 -6.52 1.38 -5.55
N ALA A 199 -5.55 0.76 -6.18
CA ALA A 199 -5.62 -0.63 -6.62
C ALA A 199 -5.61 -1.62 -5.45
N LEU A 200 -4.75 -1.39 -4.46
CA LEU A 200 -4.67 -2.23 -3.26
C LEU A 200 -5.97 -2.15 -2.44
N ALA A 201 -6.49 -0.95 -2.23
CA ALA A 201 -7.76 -0.75 -1.54
C ALA A 201 -8.95 -1.36 -2.30
N ALA A 202 -8.97 -1.26 -3.63
CA ALA A 202 -9.99 -1.87 -4.46
C ALA A 202 -9.95 -3.40 -4.40
N CYS A 203 -8.77 -4.00 -4.48
CA CYS A 203 -8.56 -5.43 -4.32
C CYS A 203 -9.03 -5.92 -2.94
N ALA A 204 -8.63 -5.24 -1.86
CA ALA A 204 -9.04 -5.58 -0.51
C ALA A 204 -10.56 -5.53 -0.34
N ALA A 205 -11.21 -4.46 -0.80
CA ALA A 205 -12.66 -4.32 -0.76
C ALA A 205 -13.37 -5.44 -1.55
N TYR A 206 -12.89 -5.76 -2.74
CA TYR A 206 -13.42 -6.87 -3.55
C TYR A 206 -13.32 -8.22 -2.83
N ARG A 207 -12.20 -8.47 -2.14
CA ARG A 207 -11.93 -9.70 -1.38
C ARG A 207 -12.57 -9.71 0.02
N GLY A 208 -13.23 -8.65 0.45
CA GLY A 208 -13.79 -8.52 1.80
C GLY A 208 -12.71 -8.53 2.89
N LYS A 209 -11.56 -7.93 2.61
CA LYS A 209 -10.39 -7.87 3.48
C LYS A 209 -10.16 -6.45 3.99
N VAL A 210 -9.47 -6.32 5.13
CA VAL A 210 -9.15 -5.04 5.75
C VAL A 210 -7.83 -4.50 5.18
N PHE A 211 -7.81 -3.23 4.79
CA PHE A 211 -6.64 -2.57 4.23
C PHE A 211 -6.50 -1.14 4.76
N ALA A 212 -5.31 -0.80 5.21
CA ALA A 212 -4.92 0.55 5.56
C ALA A 212 -3.57 0.92 4.94
N GLN A 213 -3.35 2.22 4.70
CA GLN A 213 -2.13 2.72 4.07
C GLN A 213 -1.50 3.85 4.89
N ILE A 214 -0.21 3.69 5.20
CA ILE A 214 0.67 4.74 5.72
C ILE A 214 1.53 5.26 4.58
N LEU A 215 1.54 6.57 4.36
CA LEU A 215 2.44 7.22 3.42
C LEU A 215 3.35 8.21 4.17
N PHE A 216 4.55 8.43 3.65
CA PHE A 216 5.42 9.52 4.11
C PHE A 216 5.98 10.27 2.92
N THR A 217 6.04 11.60 3.02
CA THR A 217 6.50 12.44 1.92
C THR A 217 7.97 12.23 1.62
N ALA A 218 8.29 12.10 0.34
CA ALA A 218 9.63 11.96 -0.20
C ALA A 218 9.99 13.18 -1.06
N ASP A 219 9.67 13.14 -2.32
CA ASP A 219 9.82 14.23 -3.29
C ASP A 219 8.62 15.19 -3.26
N THR A 220 8.66 16.21 -4.09
CA THR A 220 7.55 17.18 -4.18
C THR A 220 7.35 17.74 -5.59
N LEU A 221 6.09 18.04 -5.89
CA LEU A 221 5.61 18.69 -7.11
C LEU A 221 4.86 19.99 -6.81
N HIS A 222 4.98 20.54 -5.59
CA HIS A 222 4.10 21.59 -5.09
C HIS A 222 4.14 22.88 -5.89
N ASP A 223 5.28 23.25 -6.44
CA ASP A 223 5.53 24.43 -7.27
C ASP A 223 5.47 24.13 -8.78
N LEU A 224 4.93 22.96 -9.17
CA LEU A 224 4.84 22.48 -10.55
C LEU A 224 6.22 22.20 -11.18
N SER A 225 7.22 21.97 -10.35
CA SER A 225 8.53 21.42 -10.69
C SER A 225 8.84 20.22 -9.78
N HIS A 226 9.71 19.33 -10.22
CA HIS A 226 10.11 18.18 -9.44
C HIS A 226 11.34 18.49 -8.57
N GLU A 227 11.19 18.37 -7.26
CA GLU A 227 12.28 18.41 -6.31
C GLU A 227 12.47 17.03 -5.66
N GLN A 228 13.58 16.40 -5.96
CA GLN A 228 13.86 15.00 -5.58
C GLN A 228 14.04 14.81 -4.08
N ARG A 229 14.58 15.80 -3.35
CA ARG A 229 14.90 15.70 -1.90
C ARG A 229 15.77 14.48 -1.56
N ALA A 230 15.62 13.91 -0.35
CA ALA A 230 16.33 12.73 0.12
C ALA A 230 15.52 11.43 0.00
N TRP A 231 14.38 11.44 -0.70
CA TRP A 231 13.49 10.29 -0.89
C TRP A 231 12.96 9.69 0.41
N GLY A 232 12.68 10.51 1.41
CA GLY A 232 12.09 10.08 2.68
C GLY A 232 12.96 9.08 3.46
N LYS A 233 14.28 9.13 3.28
CA LYS A 233 15.21 8.13 3.86
C LYS A 233 15.10 7.99 5.38
N GLU A 234 14.86 9.10 6.07
CA GLU A 234 14.76 9.15 7.53
C GLU A 234 13.49 8.50 8.08
N SER A 235 12.41 8.48 7.29
CA SER A 235 11.13 7.91 7.69
C SER A 235 11.02 6.40 7.51
N ARG A 236 11.87 5.77 6.73
CA ARG A 236 11.69 4.38 6.29
C ARG A 236 11.67 3.37 7.43
N ASP A 237 12.61 3.46 8.38
CA ASP A 237 12.65 2.53 9.52
C ASP A 237 11.52 2.81 10.51
N LYS A 238 11.18 4.08 10.71
CA LYS A 238 10.04 4.49 11.52
C LYS A 238 8.72 4.01 10.90
N ALA A 239 8.54 4.17 9.60
CA ALA A 239 7.34 3.70 8.90
C ALA A 239 7.18 2.18 9.04
N LEU A 240 8.25 1.40 8.89
CA LEU A 240 8.20 -0.05 9.05
C LEU A 240 7.81 -0.45 10.48
N LEU A 241 8.39 0.21 11.49
CA LEU A 241 8.01 -0.02 12.89
C LEU A 241 6.53 0.34 13.16
N MET A 242 6.07 1.47 12.64
CA MET A 242 4.67 1.89 12.79
C MET A 242 3.71 0.95 12.06
N GLY A 243 4.09 0.47 10.87
CA GLY A 243 3.32 -0.53 10.13
C GLY A 243 3.14 -1.84 10.91
N VAL A 244 4.19 -2.33 11.57
CA VAL A 244 4.12 -3.52 12.42
C VAL A 244 3.16 -3.28 13.60
N LYS A 245 3.36 -2.19 14.36
CA LYS A 245 2.49 -1.85 15.50
C LYS A 245 1.03 -1.63 15.10
N ALA A 246 0.79 -1.06 13.93
CA ALA A 246 -0.56 -0.87 13.39
C ALA A 246 -1.19 -2.21 12.97
N ALA A 247 -0.43 -3.08 12.30
CA ALA A 247 -0.91 -4.40 11.91
C ALA A 247 -1.29 -5.26 13.12
N GLU A 248 -0.55 -5.16 14.25
CA GLU A 248 -0.91 -5.85 15.50
C GLU A 248 -2.27 -5.45 16.07
N ARG A 249 -2.72 -4.22 15.81
CA ARG A 249 -3.97 -3.70 16.35
C ARG A 249 -5.16 -3.87 15.43
N LEU A 250 -4.92 -4.10 14.12
CA LEU A 250 -5.98 -4.43 13.19
C LEU A 250 -6.55 -5.81 13.48
#